data_0f20a1e702f3a74c3b0ff966685321aa
#
_entry.id   0f20a1e702f3a74c3b0ff966685321aa
#
_cell.length_a   1.000
_cell.length_b   1.000
_cell.length_c   1.000
_cell.angle_alpha   90.00
_cell.angle_beta   90.00
_cell.angle_gamma   90.00
#
_symmetry.space_group_name_H-M   'P 1'
#
loop_
_entity.id
_entity.type
_entity.pdbx_description
1 polymer ?
#
loop_
_entity_poly.entity_id
_entity_poly.type
_entity_poly.pdbx_seq_one_letter_code
_entity_poly.pdbx_strand_id
1 'polypeptide(L)'
;MAKLKMKSTVIEQKMIADGICSMWLDAKEIAVQAKPGQFISVYSNDKSRVLPRPISICEIDREKGTLRIVYRVVGKGTEEFSKAEAGDSFEILGPLGNGFPIEEAKGKKVLMIGGGIGV
;
A
#
# COMPACT_ATOMS: atom_id res chain seq x y z
N MET A 1 13.85 -3.83 -12.39
CA MET A 1 13.22 -2.76 -11.64
C MET A 1 13.68 -2.78 -10.19
N ALA A 2 14.18 -1.68 -9.70
CA ALA A 2 14.77 -1.62 -8.36
C ALA A 2 13.70 -1.52 -7.28
N LYS A 3 13.87 -2.32 -6.23
CA LYS A 3 13.08 -2.17 -4.99
C LYS A 3 13.73 -1.08 -4.17
N LEU A 4 12.91 -0.21 -3.60
CA LEU A 4 13.39 0.90 -2.80
C LEU A 4 12.85 0.80 -1.38
N LYS A 5 13.74 1.00 -0.41
CA LYS A 5 13.34 1.19 0.98
C LYS A 5 13.46 2.66 1.29
N MET A 6 12.35 3.26 1.72
CA MET A 6 12.32 4.70 1.98
C MET A 6 11.43 5.03 3.16
N LYS A 7 11.65 6.19 3.74
CA LYS A 7 10.77 6.75 4.76
C LYS A 7 9.63 7.46 4.04
N SER A 8 8.41 7.04 4.32
CA SER A 8 7.22 7.59 3.69
C SER A 8 6.38 8.33 4.72
N THR A 9 5.92 9.52 4.37
CA THR A 9 5.07 10.33 5.23
C THR A 9 3.61 10.03 4.94
N VAL A 10 2.82 9.89 6.01
CA VAL A 10 1.37 9.74 5.90
C VAL A 10 0.77 11.08 5.51
N ILE A 11 0.05 11.12 4.39
CA ILE A 11 -0.62 12.33 3.92
C ILE A 11 -2.00 12.42 4.53
N GLU A 12 -2.73 11.32 4.52
CA GLU A 12 -4.08 11.23 5.03
C GLU A 12 -4.36 9.80 5.46
N GLN A 13 -5.08 9.64 6.54
CA GLN A 13 -5.61 8.34 6.95
C GLN A 13 -7.00 8.50 7.49
N LYS A 14 -7.89 7.60 7.10
CA LYS A 14 -9.25 7.56 7.65
C LYS A 14 -9.78 6.14 7.67
N MET A 15 -10.68 5.89 8.60
CA MET A 15 -11.41 4.63 8.66
C MET A 15 -12.57 4.71 7.66
N ILE A 16 -12.58 3.81 6.68
CA ILE A 16 -13.60 3.81 5.63
C ILE A 16 -14.70 2.78 5.88
N ALA A 17 -14.44 1.83 6.77
CA ALA A 17 -15.41 0.86 7.25
C ALA A 17 -14.93 0.36 8.60
N ASP A 18 -15.76 -0.40 9.31
CA ASP A 18 -15.37 -0.93 10.62
C ASP A 18 -14.13 -1.81 10.51
N GLY A 19 -13.06 -1.40 11.19
CA GLY A 19 -11.78 -2.10 11.15
C GLY A 19 -11.01 -2.00 9.84
N ILE A 20 -11.42 -1.14 8.93
CA ILE A 20 -10.75 -0.97 7.63
C ILE A 20 -10.32 0.48 7.45
N CYS A 21 -9.03 0.68 7.23
CA CYS A 21 -8.43 2.01 7.08
C CYS A 21 -7.89 2.24 5.67
N SER A 22 -7.99 3.47 5.21
CA SER A 22 -7.40 3.96 3.97
C SER A 22 -6.30 4.95 4.32
N MET A 23 -5.11 4.73 3.79
CA MET A 23 -3.95 5.59 4.05
C MET A 23 -3.30 6.00 2.75
N TRP A 24 -3.08 7.29 2.57
CA TRP A 24 -2.28 7.83 1.48
C TRP A 24 -0.87 8.11 1.98
N LEU A 25 0.11 7.66 1.23
CA LEU A 25 1.52 7.77 1.57
C LEU A 25 2.27 8.56 0.50
N ASP A 26 3.17 9.43 0.94
CA ASP A 26 4.09 10.14 0.04
C ASP A 26 5.25 9.20 -0.27
N ALA A 27 5.32 8.72 -1.50
CA ALA A 27 6.28 7.71 -1.91
C ALA A 27 6.64 7.87 -3.38
N LYS A 28 7.14 9.03 -3.75
CA LYS A 28 7.36 9.41 -5.15
C LYS A 28 8.20 8.39 -5.93
N GLU A 29 9.31 7.96 -5.38
CA GLU A 29 10.24 7.05 -6.07
C GLU A 29 9.61 5.68 -6.31
N ILE A 30 8.74 5.24 -5.41
CA ILE A 30 8.03 3.97 -5.56
C ILE A 30 6.84 4.15 -6.50
N ALA A 31 6.11 5.25 -6.37
CA ALA A 31 4.91 5.51 -7.18
C ALA A 31 5.20 5.55 -8.69
N VAL A 32 6.34 6.10 -9.08
CA VAL A 32 6.70 6.18 -10.50
C VAL A 32 6.99 4.81 -11.12
N GLN A 33 7.33 3.82 -10.31
CA GLN A 33 7.65 2.47 -10.75
C GLN A 33 6.51 1.49 -10.52
N ALA A 34 5.60 1.79 -9.60
CA ALA A 34 4.56 0.86 -9.17
C ALA A 34 3.57 0.54 -10.28
N LYS A 35 3.06 -0.68 -10.26
CA LYS A 35 2.05 -1.18 -11.21
C LYS A 35 0.88 -1.77 -10.44
N PRO A 36 -0.32 -1.72 -11.01
CA PRO A 36 -1.47 -2.37 -10.38
C PRO A 36 -1.20 -3.85 -10.10
N GLY A 37 -1.58 -4.31 -8.93
CA GLY A 37 -1.35 -5.68 -8.50
C GLY A 37 -0.12 -5.89 -7.64
N GLN A 38 0.72 -4.88 -7.51
CA GLN A 38 1.89 -4.94 -6.63
C GLN A 38 1.53 -4.56 -5.20
N PHE A 39 2.48 -4.77 -4.30
CA PHE A 39 2.32 -4.44 -2.88
C PHE A 39 3.57 -3.76 -2.34
N ILE A 40 3.47 -3.26 -1.14
CA ILE A 40 4.61 -2.71 -0.39
C ILE A 40 4.71 -3.42 0.96
N SER A 41 5.89 -3.43 1.54
CA SER A 41 6.08 -3.84 2.93
C SER A 41 6.14 -2.58 3.78
N VAL A 42 5.34 -2.52 4.83
CA VAL A 42 5.30 -1.40 5.76
C VAL A 42 5.91 -1.85 7.08
N TYR A 43 6.94 -1.14 7.51
CA TYR A 43 7.70 -1.47 8.70
C TYR A 43 7.12 -0.75 9.92
N SER A 44 7.04 -1.48 11.03
CA SER A 44 6.65 -0.91 12.30
C SER A 44 7.73 0.07 12.80
N ASN A 45 7.30 1.14 13.45
CA ASN A 45 8.21 2.05 14.16
C ASN A 45 8.64 1.47 15.52
N ASP A 46 7.98 0.42 15.98
CA ASP A 46 8.33 -0.29 17.19
C ASP A 46 9.43 -1.29 16.90
N LYS A 47 10.62 -1.02 17.41
CA LYS A 47 11.80 -1.85 17.16
C LYS A 47 11.71 -3.28 17.71
N SER A 48 10.76 -3.53 18.60
CA SER A 48 10.51 -4.88 19.11
C SER A 48 9.79 -5.76 18.08
N ARG A 49 9.26 -5.17 16.99
CA ARG A 49 8.58 -5.87 15.92
C ARG A 49 9.51 -5.97 14.72
N VAL A 50 9.90 -7.19 14.39
CA VAL A 50 10.91 -7.43 13.37
C VAL A 50 10.31 -7.53 11.97
N LEU A 51 9.10 -8.11 11.85
CA LEU A 51 8.53 -8.40 10.55
C LEU A 51 7.67 -7.25 10.02
N PRO A 52 7.95 -6.79 8.81
CA PRO A 52 7.08 -5.81 8.16
C PRO A 52 5.76 -6.45 7.73
N ARG A 53 4.77 -5.62 7.45
CA ARG A 53 3.47 -6.07 6.94
C ARG A 53 3.37 -5.81 5.45
N PRO A 54 3.10 -6.86 4.65
CA PRO A 54 2.83 -6.69 3.23
C PRO A 54 1.40 -6.17 3.04
N ILE A 55 1.27 -5.08 2.31
CA ILE A 55 -0.03 -4.48 2.03
C ILE A 55 -0.10 -4.12 0.56
N SER A 56 -1.17 -4.57 -0.10
CA SER A 56 -1.38 -4.30 -1.52
C SER A 56 -1.58 -2.81 -1.77
N ILE A 57 -1.05 -2.35 -2.89
CA ILE A 57 -1.26 -0.98 -3.35
C ILE A 57 -2.67 -0.90 -3.93
N CYS A 58 -3.49 0.00 -3.38
CA CYS A 58 -4.87 0.20 -3.84
C CYS A 58 -4.94 1.19 -4.99
N GLU A 59 -4.25 2.31 -4.87
CA GLU A 59 -4.19 3.34 -5.92
C GLU A 59 -2.79 3.90 -6.03
N ILE A 60 -2.45 4.32 -7.24
CA ILE A 60 -1.17 4.95 -7.54
C ILE A 60 -1.46 6.30 -8.19
N ASP A 61 -0.94 7.38 -7.61
CA ASP A 61 -1.00 8.70 -8.21
C ASP A 61 0.42 9.12 -8.56
N ARG A 62 0.81 8.89 -9.81
CA ARG A 62 2.17 9.16 -10.27
C ARG A 62 2.48 10.65 -10.35
N GLU A 63 1.48 11.47 -10.60
CA GLU A 63 1.67 12.92 -10.67
C GLU A 63 2.01 13.50 -9.30
N LYS A 64 1.30 13.07 -8.27
CA LYS A 64 1.56 13.52 -6.90
C LYS A 64 2.67 12.73 -6.22
N GLY A 65 3.04 11.57 -6.78
CA GLY A 65 4.01 10.69 -6.17
C GLY A 65 3.48 10.03 -4.91
N THR A 66 2.21 9.63 -4.92
CA THR A 66 1.55 9.07 -3.74
C THR A 66 0.98 7.69 -4.02
N LEU A 67 0.87 6.90 -2.97
CA LEU A 67 0.27 5.57 -2.99
C LEU A 67 -0.84 5.51 -1.96
N ARG A 68 -1.94 4.85 -2.32
CA ARG A 68 -3.01 4.56 -1.36
C ARG A 68 -2.97 3.09 -1.01
N ILE A 69 -3.01 2.81 0.28
CA ILE A 69 -3.18 1.45 0.78
C ILE A 69 -4.47 1.38 1.58
N VAL A 70 -5.14 0.23 1.50
CA VAL A 70 -6.34 -0.06 2.29
C VAL A 70 -6.05 -1.36 3.02
N TYR A 71 -6.24 -1.37 4.32
CA TYR A 71 -5.88 -2.53 5.13
C TYR A 71 -6.88 -2.74 6.26
N ARG A 72 -6.98 -4.00 6.68
CA ARG A 72 -7.81 -4.39 7.81
C ARG A 72 -6.96 -4.37 9.08
N VAL A 73 -7.51 -3.84 10.14
CA VAL A 73 -6.85 -3.84 11.45
C VAL A 73 -7.07 -5.21 12.09
N VAL A 74 -6.06 -6.06 12.07
CA VAL A 74 -6.17 -7.45 12.52
C VAL A 74 -5.10 -7.87 13.53
N GLY A 75 -4.09 -7.06 13.76
CA GLY A 75 -3.00 -7.39 14.68
C GLY A 75 -2.30 -6.15 15.17
N LYS A 76 -1.30 -6.34 16.02
CA LYS A 76 -0.59 -5.21 16.64
C LYS A 76 0.08 -4.29 15.63
N GLY A 77 0.61 -4.84 14.53
CA GLY A 77 1.24 -4.03 13.49
C GLY A 77 0.24 -3.12 12.77
N THR A 78 -0.88 -3.69 12.32
CA THR A 78 -1.92 -2.90 11.65
C THR A 78 -2.62 -1.97 12.63
N GLU A 79 -2.73 -2.34 13.89
CA GLU A 79 -3.25 -1.46 14.93
C GLU A 79 -2.35 -0.23 15.12
N GLU A 80 -1.04 -0.41 15.11
CA GLU A 80 -0.10 0.70 15.14
C GLU A 80 -0.30 1.63 13.94
N PHE A 81 -0.43 1.07 12.74
CA PHE A 81 -0.63 1.86 11.53
C PHE A 81 -1.94 2.65 11.60
N SER A 82 -2.99 2.06 12.18
CA SER A 82 -4.30 2.71 12.28
C SER A 82 -4.32 3.93 13.18
N LYS A 83 -3.33 4.07 14.04
CA LYS A 83 -3.20 5.23 14.94
C LYS A 83 -2.39 6.37 14.33
N ALA A 84 -1.79 6.15 13.17
CA ALA A 84 -0.99 7.17 12.51
C ALA A 84 -1.87 8.30 11.97
N GLU A 85 -1.34 9.49 12.04
CA GLU A 85 -2.01 10.70 11.56
C GLU A 85 -1.18 11.33 10.43
N ALA A 86 -1.77 12.30 9.74
CA ALA A 86 -1.04 13.05 8.71
C ALA A 86 0.22 13.66 9.32
N GLY A 87 1.35 13.46 8.66
CA GLY A 87 2.65 13.91 9.15
C GLY A 87 3.47 12.82 9.81
N ASP A 88 2.85 11.75 10.27
CA ASP A 88 3.58 10.59 10.77
C ASP A 88 4.27 9.87 9.60
N SER A 89 5.24 9.03 9.89
CA SER A 89 5.97 8.35 8.84
C SER A 89 6.27 6.90 9.20
N PHE A 90 6.42 6.09 8.15
CA PHE A 90 6.83 4.70 8.25
C PHE A 90 7.89 4.42 7.19
N GLU A 91 8.79 3.49 7.47
CA GLU A 91 9.62 2.97 6.41
C GLU A 91 8.82 1.99 5.59
N ILE A 92 8.97 2.06 4.27
CA ILE A 92 8.33 1.14 3.34
C ILE A 92 9.35 0.61 2.35
N LEU A 93 9.08 -0.57 1.84
CA LEU A 93 9.90 -1.21 0.81
C LEU A 93 8.99 -1.57 -0.36
N GLY A 94 9.35 -1.17 -1.55
CA GLY A 94 8.59 -1.52 -2.75
C GLY A 94 9.10 -0.86 -4.00
N PRO A 95 8.39 -1.04 -5.10
CA PRO A 95 7.23 -1.91 -5.25
C PRO A 95 7.63 -3.39 -5.27
N LEU A 96 6.77 -4.27 -4.78
CA LEU A 96 7.03 -5.69 -4.66
C LEU A 96 5.99 -6.50 -5.44
N GLY A 97 6.37 -7.69 -5.84
CA GLY A 97 5.49 -8.62 -6.55
C GLY A 97 5.34 -8.31 -8.02
N ASN A 98 4.59 -9.16 -8.70
CA ASN A 98 4.28 -8.99 -10.12
C ASN A 98 3.00 -8.18 -10.27
N GLY A 99 2.97 -7.27 -11.24
CA GLY A 99 1.74 -6.54 -11.54
C GLY A 99 0.73 -7.44 -12.25
N PHE A 100 -0.51 -6.98 -12.36
CA PHE A 100 -1.51 -7.69 -13.17
C PHE A 100 -1.07 -7.69 -14.64
N PRO A 101 -1.38 -8.76 -15.39
CA PRO A 101 -0.98 -8.88 -16.80
C PRO A 101 -1.88 -8.04 -17.71
N ILE A 102 -1.88 -6.72 -17.53
CA ILE A 102 -2.78 -5.81 -18.24
C ILE A 102 -2.55 -5.84 -19.75
N GLU A 103 -1.28 -5.96 -20.17
CA GLU A 103 -0.98 -6.03 -21.61
C GLU A 103 -1.57 -7.26 -22.27
N GLU A 104 -1.59 -8.39 -21.56
CA GLU A 104 -2.19 -9.62 -22.06
C GLU A 104 -3.71 -9.53 -22.16
N ALA A 105 -4.33 -8.65 -21.39
CA ALA A 105 -5.78 -8.47 -21.35
C ALA A 105 -6.29 -7.53 -22.44
N LYS A 106 -5.40 -6.77 -23.09
CA LYS A 106 -5.82 -5.81 -24.12
C LYS A 106 -6.51 -6.49 -25.28
N GLY A 107 -7.68 -5.94 -25.66
CA GLY A 107 -8.48 -6.50 -26.74
C GLY A 107 -9.21 -7.78 -26.40
N LYS A 108 -9.22 -8.19 -25.15
CA LYS A 108 -9.85 -9.42 -24.68
C LYS A 108 -10.97 -9.12 -23.70
N LYS A 109 -11.91 -10.05 -23.59
CA LYS A 109 -12.93 -9.99 -22.54
C LYS A 109 -12.28 -10.45 -21.25
N VAL A 110 -12.49 -9.72 -20.18
CA VAL A 110 -11.88 -10.01 -18.88
C VAL A 110 -12.98 -10.20 -17.85
N LEU A 111 -12.92 -11.31 -17.11
CA LEU A 111 -13.78 -11.54 -15.97
C LEU A 111 -13.01 -11.18 -14.70
N MET A 112 -13.54 -10.26 -13.94
CA MET A 112 -12.95 -9.87 -12.67
C MET A 112 -13.83 -10.32 -11.51
N ILE A 113 -13.23 -11.02 -10.56
CA ILE A 113 -13.94 -11.51 -9.37
C ILE A 113 -13.31 -10.86 -8.16
N GLY A 114 -14.10 -10.15 -7.39
CA GLY A 114 -13.66 -9.53 -6.17
C GLY A 114 -14.37 -10.12 -4.96
N GLY A 115 -13.64 -10.26 -3.85
CA GLY A 115 -14.20 -10.74 -2.60
C GLY A 115 -13.46 -10.12 -1.42
N GLY A 116 -14.17 -9.92 -0.32
CA GLY A 116 -13.57 -9.35 0.88
C GLY A 116 -13.08 -7.93 0.67
N ILE A 117 -11.99 -7.57 1.34
CA ILE A 117 -11.41 -6.24 1.29
C ILE A 117 -10.79 -5.92 -0.08
N GLY A 118 -10.47 -6.94 -0.87
CA GLY A 118 -9.83 -6.75 -2.18
C GLY A 118 -10.77 -6.26 -3.29
N VAL A 119 -12.02 -6.09 -2.99
CA VAL A 119 -13.02 -5.67 -3.98
C VAL A 119 -12.78 -4.25 -4.51
#